data_62d5e768eb11d6665088aa8767878165
#
_entry.id   62d5e768eb11d6665088aa8767878165
#
_cell.length_a   1.000
_cell.length_b   1.000
_cell.length_c   1.000
_cell.angle_alpha   90.00
_cell.angle_beta   90.00
_cell.angle_gamma   90.00
#
_symmetry.space_group_name_H-M   'P 1'
#
loop_
_entity.id
_entity.type
_entity.pdbx_description
1 polymer ?
#
loop_
_entity_poly.entity_id
_entity_poly.type
_entity_poly.pdbx_seq_one_letter_code
_entity_poly.pdbx_strand_id
1 'polypeptide(L)'
;DVLGIDKENTEIWYYGIQGGADGVRDQWADGIHAFTESPVPAYQELAAEDGIRFLSYTDEELDEILDGHPEYSKIKVPAGTYENQDDEVGTFCEKVLVCVSEDMEEDLVHEIAWALEVNGPVYTAGEPFMRAMDDREFRASKIPIPLHDGAKRYYEEQGYFK
;
A
#
# COMPACT_ATOMS: atom_id res chain seq x y z
N ASP A 1 2.51 -17.97 8.40
CA ASP A 1 3.43 -18.84 9.13
C ASP A 1 4.75 -18.17 9.56
N VAL A 2 5.20 -17.09 8.88
CA VAL A 2 6.46 -16.36 9.21
C VAL A 2 6.51 -15.91 10.66
N LEU A 3 5.41 -15.43 11.20
CA LEU A 3 5.30 -14.97 12.59
C LEU A 3 4.88 -16.08 13.58
N GLY A 4 4.72 -17.31 13.12
CA GLY A 4 4.22 -18.41 13.95
C GLY A 4 2.75 -18.23 14.40
N ILE A 5 2.01 -17.34 13.75
CA ILE A 5 0.58 -17.12 14.01
C ILE A 5 -0.22 -18.00 13.05
N ASP A 6 -1.05 -18.88 13.59
CA ASP A 6 -1.90 -19.77 12.83
C ASP A 6 -3.25 -20.01 13.53
N LYS A 7 -4.10 -20.81 12.89
CA LYS A 7 -5.44 -21.12 13.42
C LYS A 7 -5.44 -22.05 14.63
N GLU A 8 -4.30 -22.62 15.00
CA GLU A 8 -4.17 -23.50 16.16
C GLU A 8 -3.85 -22.69 17.42
N ASN A 9 -3.17 -21.54 17.25
CA ASN A 9 -2.74 -20.69 18.35
C ASN A 9 -3.42 -19.31 18.40
N THR A 10 -4.26 -18.99 17.39
CA THR A 10 -4.90 -17.68 17.30
C THR A 10 -6.35 -17.84 16.83
N GLU A 11 -7.27 -17.20 17.54
CA GLU A 11 -8.65 -17.08 17.12
C GLU A 11 -8.77 -15.90 16.14
N ILE A 12 -9.14 -16.19 14.87
CA ILE A 12 -9.22 -15.18 13.83
C ILE A 12 -10.68 -14.91 13.49
N TRP A 13 -11.09 -13.66 13.65
CA TRP A 13 -12.42 -13.19 13.33
C TRP A 13 -12.36 -12.22 12.15
N TYR A 14 -13.35 -12.30 11.27
CA TYR A 14 -13.43 -11.48 10.06
C TYR A 14 -14.49 -10.41 10.23
N TYR A 15 -14.05 -9.18 10.50
CA TYR A 15 -14.90 -8.00 10.60
C TYR A 15 -14.47 -6.95 9.58
N GLY A 16 -15.36 -5.97 9.32
CA GLY A 16 -14.93 -4.74 8.67
C GLY A 16 -13.95 -3.97 9.55
N ILE A 17 -13.20 -3.03 8.96
CA ILE A 17 -12.13 -2.29 9.64
C ILE A 17 -12.65 -1.62 10.95
N GLN A 18 -13.81 -0.97 10.89
CA GLN A 18 -14.41 -0.33 12.07
C GLN A 18 -14.74 -1.36 13.16
N GLY A 19 -15.36 -2.49 12.80
CA GLY A 19 -15.71 -3.53 13.79
C GLY A 19 -14.47 -4.15 14.45
N GLY A 20 -13.38 -4.31 13.69
CA GLY A 20 -12.10 -4.73 14.26
C GLY A 20 -11.50 -3.68 15.19
N ALA A 21 -11.58 -2.39 14.83
CA ALA A 21 -11.13 -1.30 15.67
C ALA A 21 -11.94 -1.22 16.99
N ASP A 22 -13.26 -1.37 16.90
CA ASP A 22 -14.12 -1.43 18.09
C ASP A 22 -13.75 -2.63 18.97
N GLY A 23 -13.37 -3.76 18.37
CA GLY A 23 -12.91 -4.94 19.10
C GLY A 23 -11.66 -4.67 19.94
N VAL A 24 -10.69 -3.95 19.40
CA VAL A 24 -9.49 -3.56 20.15
C VAL A 24 -9.83 -2.53 21.22
N ARG A 25 -10.65 -1.53 20.91
CA ARG A 25 -11.12 -0.52 21.88
C ARG A 25 -11.84 -1.15 23.05
N ASP A 26 -12.74 -2.07 22.79
CA ASP A 26 -13.57 -2.75 23.78
C ASP A 26 -12.85 -3.94 24.45
N GLN A 27 -11.59 -4.20 24.08
CA GLN A 27 -10.71 -5.22 24.67
C GLN A 27 -11.22 -6.68 24.54
N TRP A 28 -12.02 -6.97 23.49
CA TRP A 28 -12.35 -8.34 23.15
C TRP A 28 -11.52 -8.91 21.99
N ALA A 29 -10.71 -8.06 21.33
CA ALA A 29 -9.69 -8.45 20.38
C ALA A 29 -8.33 -7.89 20.81
N ASP A 30 -7.28 -8.71 20.75
CA ASP A 30 -5.91 -8.33 21.10
C ASP A 30 -5.20 -7.57 19.99
N GLY A 31 -5.69 -7.65 18.76
CA GLY A 31 -5.12 -6.99 17.60
C GLY A 31 -6.06 -6.93 16.42
N ILE A 32 -5.73 -6.07 15.49
CA ILE A 32 -6.42 -5.91 14.22
C ILE A 32 -5.41 -5.88 13.08
N HIS A 33 -5.75 -6.53 11.99
CA HIS A 33 -5.05 -6.43 10.71
C HIS A 33 -6.01 -6.01 9.61
N ALA A 34 -5.60 -5.06 8.78
CA ALA A 34 -6.32 -4.71 7.56
C ALA A 34 -5.33 -4.48 6.42
N PHE A 35 -5.75 -4.88 5.21
CA PHE A 35 -5.03 -4.60 3.98
C PHE A 35 -5.78 -3.48 3.25
N THR A 36 -5.31 -2.25 3.39
CA THR A 36 -6.00 -1.04 2.94
C THR A 36 -5.01 0.12 2.82
N GLU A 37 -5.49 1.27 2.38
CA GLU A 37 -4.70 2.51 2.35
C GLU A 37 -4.31 2.99 3.76
N SER A 38 -3.25 3.79 3.85
CA SER A 38 -2.81 4.45 5.08
C SER A 38 -2.72 5.98 4.86
N PRO A 39 -3.22 6.83 5.78
CA PRO A 39 -3.75 6.49 7.11
C PRO A 39 -5.18 5.94 7.08
N VAL A 40 -5.46 4.97 7.96
CA VAL A 40 -6.79 4.37 8.17
C VAL A 40 -7.55 5.20 9.20
N PRO A 41 -8.73 5.76 8.89
CA PRO A 41 -9.46 6.61 9.85
C PRO A 41 -9.74 5.93 11.21
N ALA A 42 -10.20 4.68 11.20
CA ALA A 42 -10.45 3.94 12.42
C ALA A 42 -9.19 3.73 13.28
N TYR A 43 -8.01 3.60 12.66
CA TYR A 43 -6.74 3.51 13.38
C TYR A 43 -6.28 4.87 13.91
N GLN A 44 -6.60 5.96 13.20
CA GLN A 44 -6.34 7.31 13.70
C GLN A 44 -7.14 7.58 14.98
N GLU A 45 -8.42 7.18 15.02
CA GLU A 45 -9.26 7.28 16.21
C GLU A 45 -8.69 6.49 17.38
N LEU A 46 -8.31 5.22 17.16
CA LEU A 46 -7.71 4.37 18.18
C LEU A 46 -6.37 4.92 18.69
N ALA A 47 -5.52 5.43 17.79
CA ALA A 47 -4.24 6.01 18.16
C ALA A 47 -4.38 7.27 19.02
N ALA A 48 -5.40 8.09 18.73
CA ALA A 48 -5.71 9.28 19.52
C ALA A 48 -6.22 8.96 20.94
N GLU A 49 -6.73 7.76 21.16
CA GLU A 49 -7.19 7.28 22.47
C GLU A 49 -6.08 6.55 23.27
N ASP A 50 -4.81 6.62 22.85
CA ASP A 50 -3.68 5.83 23.41
C ASP A 50 -3.92 4.31 23.38
N GLY A 51 -4.80 3.85 22.48
CA GLY A 51 -5.33 2.51 22.50
C GLY A 51 -4.50 1.47 21.72
N ILE A 52 -3.59 1.88 20.82
CA ILE A 52 -2.91 0.92 19.93
C ILE A 52 -1.40 1.17 19.82
N ARG A 53 -0.72 0.09 19.45
CA ARG A 53 0.66 0.08 18.98
C ARG A 53 0.73 -0.59 17.63
N PHE A 54 1.44 0.04 16.70
CA PHE A 54 1.72 -0.56 15.38
C PHE A 54 2.87 -1.56 15.50
N LEU A 55 2.70 -2.75 14.93
CA LEU A 55 3.74 -3.76 14.84
C LEU A 55 4.44 -3.62 13.49
N SER A 56 5.76 -3.42 13.54
CA SER A 56 6.62 -3.36 12.37
C SER A 56 7.20 -4.72 12.07
N TYR A 57 7.18 -5.11 10.80
CA TYR A 57 7.97 -6.25 10.34
C TYR A 57 9.44 -5.86 10.21
N THR A 58 10.33 -6.79 10.46
CA THR A 58 11.75 -6.66 10.10
C THR A 58 11.93 -6.86 8.59
N ASP A 59 13.09 -6.45 8.07
CA ASP A 59 13.40 -6.67 6.64
C ASP A 59 13.48 -8.16 6.29
N GLU A 60 13.97 -8.99 7.20
CA GLU A 60 14.05 -10.44 7.03
C GLU A 60 12.66 -11.08 6.98
N GLU A 61 11.75 -10.69 7.88
CA GLU A 61 10.36 -11.16 7.87
C GLU A 61 9.65 -10.75 6.58
N LEU A 62 9.88 -9.51 6.13
CA LEU A 62 9.32 -9.05 4.85
C LEU A 62 9.89 -9.81 3.66
N ASP A 63 11.17 -10.16 3.64
CA ASP A 63 11.75 -10.97 2.58
C ASP A 63 11.11 -12.36 2.54
N GLU A 64 10.85 -12.97 3.69
CA GLU A 64 10.19 -14.28 3.77
C GLU A 64 8.70 -14.20 3.37
N ILE A 65 7.98 -13.16 3.82
CA ILE A 65 6.55 -12.92 3.45
C ILE A 65 6.42 -12.72 1.93
N LEU A 66 7.35 -11.98 1.33
CA LEU A 66 7.30 -11.62 -0.09
C LEU A 66 7.90 -12.68 -1.02
N ASP A 67 8.53 -13.73 -0.47
CA ASP A 67 9.06 -14.83 -1.27
C ASP A 67 7.90 -15.54 -2.00
N GLY A 68 7.99 -15.57 -3.33
CA GLY A 68 6.93 -16.11 -4.19
C GLY A 68 5.74 -15.20 -4.46
N HIS A 69 5.78 -13.96 -3.95
CA HIS A 69 4.71 -12.95 -4.09
C HIS A 69 5.19 -11.70 -4.85
N PRO A 70 5.39 -11.77 -6.18
CA PRO A 70 5.93 -10.65 -6.97
C PRO A 70 4.99 -9.44 -7.03
N GLU A 71 3.71 -9.63 -6.71
CA GLU A 71 2.69 -8.58 -6.65
C GLU A 71 2.88 -7.62 -5.47
N TYR A 72 3.55 -8.06 -4.41
CA TYR A 72 3.79 -7.23 -3.23
C TYR A 72 5.15 -6.53 -3.27
N SER A 73 5.24 -5.42 -2.54
CA SER A 73 6.46 -4.64 -2.36
C SER A 73 6.60 -4.20 -0.90
N LYS A 74 7.85 -4.12 -0.42
CA LYS A 74 8.12 -3.52 0.89
C LYS A 74 7.78 -2.04 0.87
N ILE A 75 7.19 -1.55 1.94
CA ILE A 75 6.90 -0.15 2.16
C ILE A 75 7.10 0.19 3.64
N LYS A 76 7.29 1.47 3.93
CA LYS A 76 7.28 1.99 5.29
C LYS A 76 6.18 3.02 5.44
N VAL A 77 5.36 2.86 6.48
CA VAL A 77 4.46 3.91 6.91
C VAL A 77 5.29 4.94 7.67
N PRO A 78 5.35 6.20 7.22
CA PRO A 78 6.20 7.21 7.85
C PRO A 78 5.85 7.44 9.32
N ALA A 79 6.86 7.76 10.14
CA ALA A 79 6.65 8.23 11.50
C ALA A 79 5.69 9.42 11.53
N GLY A 80 4.84 9.48 12.54
CA GLY A 80 3.85 10.54 12.69
C GLY A 80 2.64 10.45 11.75
N THR A 81 2.46 9.33 11.04
CA THR A 81 1.22 9.06 10.26
C THR A 81 0.02 8.90 11.18
N TYR A 82 0.24 8.32 12.36
CA TYR A 82 -0.74 8.18 13.42
C TYR A 82 -0.24 8.86 14.70
N GLU A 83 -1.15 9.23 15.59
CA GLU A 83 -0.78 9.77 16.89
C GLU A 83 -0.02 8.72 17.71
N ASN A 84 1.00 9.13 18.46
CA ASN A 84 1.89 8.26 19.23
C ASN A 84 2.68 7.21 18.42
N GLN A 85 2.79 7.38 17.11
CA GLN A 85 3.66 6.59 16.24
C GLN A 85 4.95 7.35 15.97
N ASP A 86 5.95 7.18 16.82
CA ASP A 86 7.23 7.91 16.75
C ASP A 86 8.20 7.33 15.71
N ASP A 87 8.07 6.05 15.38
CA ASP A 87 8.93 5.33 14.46
C ASP A 87 8.23 4.98 13.15
N GLU A 88 9.01 4.77 12.09
CA GLU A 88 8.51 4.18 10.84
C GLU A 88 8.03 2.76 11.08
N VAL A 89 6.94 2.36 10.41
CA VAL A 89 6.40 1.00 10.47
C VAL A 89 6.68 0.28 9.15
N GLY A 90 7.57 -0.71 9.18
CA GLY A 90 7.85 -1.58 8.05
C GLY A 90 6.67 -2.51 7.79
N THR A 91 6.20 -2.53 6.55
CA THR A 91 5.09 -3.37 6.09
C THR A 91 5.22 -3.67 4.60
N PHE A 92 4.19 -4.23 4.00
CA PHE A 92 4.14 -4.49 2.56
C PHE A 92 2.86 -3.92 1.95
N CYS A 93 2.90 -3.68 0.65
CA CYS A 93 1.77 -3.18 -0.11
C CYS A 93 1.64 -3.90 -1.45
N GLU A 94 0.45 -3.83 -2.04
CA GLU A 94 0.22 -4.10 -3.45
C GLU A 94 0.07 -2.79 -4.23
N LYS A 95 0.23 -2.88 -5.55
CA LYS A 95 0.05 -1.74 -6.43
C LYS A 95 -1.36 -1.72 -7.00
N VAL A 96 -2.01 -0.58 -6.90
CA VAL A 96 -3.22 -0.29 -7.67
C VAL A 96 -2.79 0.13 -9.08
N LEU A 97 -3.37 -0.51 -10.09
CA LEU A 97 -3.04 -0.28 -11.49
C LEU A 97 -4.21 0.38 -12.22
N VAL A 98 -3.89 1.33 -13.09
CA VAL A 98 -4.84 1.83 -14.09
C VAL A 98 -4.74 0.93 -15.31
N CYS A 99 -5.79 0.16 -15.57
CA CYS A 99 -5.84 -0.76 -16.71
C CYS A 99 -6.66 -0.16 -17.85
N VAL A 100 -6.21 -0.40 -19.06
CA VAL A 100 -6.90 -0.03 -20.31
C VAL A 100 -7.05 -1.27 -21.20
N SER A 101 -7.93 -1.20 -22.21
CA SER A 101 -8.00 -2.25 -23.23
C SER A 101 -6.69 -2.31 -24.02
N GLU A 102 -6.25 -3.51 -24.41
CA GLU A 102 -5.08 -3.69 -25.27
C GLU A 102 -5.25 -3.06 -26.66
N ASP A 103 -6.50 -2.93 -27.13
CA ASP A 103 -6.86 -2.31 -28.42
C ASP A 103 -7.04 -0.79 -28.34
N MET A 104 -6.78 -0.14 -27.21
CA MET A 104 -6.89 1.32 -27.11
C MET A 104 -5.80 1.98 -27.95
N GLU A 105 -6.14 3.13 -28.57
CA GLU A 105 -5.19 3.89 -29.38
C GLU A 105 -3.95 4.30 -28.55
N GLU A 106 -2.75 4.03 -29.11
CA GLU A 106 -1.47 4.28 -28.41
C GLU A 106 -1.31 5.73 -27.96
N ASP A 107 -1.68 6.69 -28.82
CA ASP A 107 -1.55 8.12 -28.50
C ASP A 107 -2.46 8.50 -27.32
N LEU A 108 -3.64 7.93 -27.25
CA LEU A 108 -4.55 8.16 -26.12
C LEU A 108 -3.99 7.60 -24.81
N VAL A 109 -3.43 6.40 -24.84
CA VAL A 109 -2.84 5.80 -23.63
C VAL A 109 -1.56 6.53 -23.21
N HIS A 110 -0.77 7.01 -24.17
CA HIS A 110 0.36 7.89 -23.88
C HIS A 110 -0.08 9.19 -23.18
N GLU A 111 -1.14 9.83 -23.66
CA GLU A 111 -1.73 11.02 -23.02
C GLU A 111 -2.29 10.73 -21.62
N ILE A 112 -2.91 9.56 -21.41
CA ILE A 112 -3.39 9.13 -20.08
C ILE A 112 -2.20 8.98 -19.13
N ALA A 113 -1.13 8.32 -19.53
CA ALA A 113 0.06 8.14 -18.72
C ALA A 113 0.71 9.50 -18.36
N TRP A 114 0.80 10.41 -19.32
CA TRP A 114 1.25 11.78 -19.10
C TRP A 114 0.35 12.51 -18.10
N ALA A 115 -0.97 12.45 -18.30
CA ALA A 115 -1.93 13.15 -17.43
C ALA A 115 -1.88 12.64 -15.98
N LEU A 116 -1.73 11.35 -15.79
CA LEU A 116 -1.58 10.76 -14.45
C LEU A 116 -0.29 11.26 -13.76
N GLU A 117 0.81 11.37 -14.48
CA GLU A 117 2.06 11.87 -13.92
C GLU A 117 2.00 13.37 -13.59
N VAL A 118 1.55 14.18 -14.52
CA VAL A 118 1.50 15.65 -14.35
C VAL A 118 0.53 16.06 -13.22
N ASN A 119 -0.53 15.30 -13.02
CA ASN A 119 -1.50 15.57 -11.97
C ASN A 119 -1.21 14.79 -10.67
N GLY A 120 -0.14 14.00 -10.61
CA GLY A 120 0.28 13.28 -9.40
C GLY A 120 0.24 14.14 -8.14
N PRO A 121 0.87 15.34 -8.10
CA PRO A 121 0.84 16.22 -6.93
C PRO A 121 -0.57 16.64 -6.47
N VAL A 122 -1.54 16.70 -7.39
CA VAL A 122 -2.94 17.02 -7.03
C VAL A 122 -3.59 15.83 -6.32
N TYR A 123 -3.34 14.62 -6.82
CA TYR A 123 -3.87 13.40 -6.19
C TYR A 123 -3.23 13.16 -4.82
N THR A 124 -1.90 13.31 -4.72
CA THR A 124 -1.18 13.08 -3.47
C THR A 124 -1.48 14.12 -2.40
N ALA A 125 -1.89 15.33 -2.79
CA ALA A 125 -2.32 16.35 -1.84
C ALA A 125 -3.69 16.05 -1.22
N GLY A 126 -4.59 15.42 -1.99
CA GLY A 126 -5.93 15.04 -1.52
C GLY A 126 -5.96 13.70 -0.81
N GLU A 127 -5.12 12.78 -1.27
CA GLU A 127 -5.14 11.38 -0.84
C GLU A 127 -3.71 10.92 -0.47
N PRO A 128 -3.33 11.01 0.80
CA PRO A 128 -1.95 10.71 1.24
C PRO A 128 -1.42 9.32 0.85
N PHE A 129 -2.29 8.31 0.73
CA PHE A 129 -1.90 6.96 0.30
C PHE A 129 -1.40 6.92 -1.16
N MET A 130 -1.75 7.91 -1.97
CA MET A 130 -1.27 8.02 -3.35
C MET A 130 0.14 8.59 -3.48
N ARG A 131 0.84 8.89 -2.38
CA ARG A 131 2.23 9.42 -2.40
C ARG A 131 3.22 8.53 -3.15
N ALA A 132 2.96 7.24 -3.20
CA ALA A 132 3.76 6.31 -4.01
C ALA A 132 3.74 6.65 -5.51
N MET A 133 2.76 7.42 -5.99
CA MET A 133 2.72 7.92 -7.37
C MET A 133 3.82 8.96 -7.66
N ASP A 134 4.40 9.59 -6.64
CA ASP A 134 5.51 10.52 -6.82
C ASP A 134 6.87 9.79 -6.94
N ASP A 135 6.92 8.52 -6.53
CA ASP A 135 8.11 7.67 -6.66
C ASP A 135 8.17 7.01 -8.04
N ARG A 136 9.11 7.48 -8.86
CA ARG A 136 9.31 6.97 -10.22
C ARG A 136 9.72 5.50 -10.24
N GLU A 137 10.60 5.10 -9.35
CA GLU A 137 11.07 3.71 -9.26
C GLU A 137 9.93 2.79 -8.85
N PHE A 138 9.13 3.20 -7.86
CA PHE A 138 7.95 2.46 -7.44
C PHE A 138 6.94 2.30 -8.58
N ARG A 139 6.67 3.36 -9.35
CA ARG A 139 5.73 3.31 -10.49
C ARG A 139 6.17 2.35 -11.59
N ALA A 140 7.46 2.36 -11.94
CA ALA A 140 7.99 1.57 -13.05
C ALA A 140 8.35 0.14 -12.68
N SER A 141 8.53 -0.18 -11.38
CA SER A 141 8.99 -1.49 -10.95
C SER A 141 7.85 -2.48 -10.72
N LYS A 142 8.13 -3.77 -10.92
CA LYS A 142 7.25 -4.88 -10.53
C LYS A 142 5.78 -4.73 -10.98
N ILE A 143 5.57 -4.36 -12.24
CA ILE A 143 4.24 -4.34 -12.83
C ILE A 143 3.89 -5.77 -13.23
N PRO A 144 2.86 -6.40 -12.65
CA PRO A 144 2.57 -7.83 -12.84
C PRO A 144 1.84 -8.16 -14.15
N ILE A 145 1.46 -7.13 -14.91
CA ILE A 145 0.78 -7.26 -16.21
C ILE A 145 1.55 -6.53 -17.31
N PRO A 146 1.39 -6.92 -18.58
CA PRO A 146 2.03 -6.21 -19.70
C PRO A 146 1.62 -4.73 -19.72
N LEU A 147 2.59 -3.86 -19.98
CA LEU A 147 2.28 -2.46 -20.26
C LEU A 147 1.71 -2.32 -21.67
N HIS A 148 0.68 -1.49 -21.81
CA HIS A 148 0.21 -1.05 -23.11
C HIS A 148 1.30 -0.25 -23.83
N ASP A 149 1.42 -0.39 -25.17
CA ASP A 149 2.50 0.23 -25.96
C ASP A 149 2.54 1.75 -25.80
N GLY A 150 1.40 2.43 -25.72
CA GLY A 150 1.33 3.86 -25.44
C GLY A 150 1.90 4.25 -24.07
N ALA A 151 1.60 3.50 -23.03
CA ALA A 151 2.17 3.74 -21.70
C ALA A 151 3.67 3.44 -21.67
N LYS A 152 4.10 2.34 -22.33
CA LYS A 152 5.51 1.98 -22.44
C LYS A 152 6.30 3.09 -23.13
N ARG A 153 5.81 3.61 -24.28
CA ARG A 153 6.42 4.72 -24.99
C ARG A 153 6.59 5.95 -24.10
N TYR A 154 5.54 6.33 -23.37
CA TYR A 154 5.62 7.44 -22.41
C TYR A 154 6.71 7.23 -21.35
N TYR A 155 6.75 6.07 -20.72
CA TYR A 155 7.74 5.77 -19.68
C TYR A 155 9.17 5.70 -20.21
N GLU A 156 9.38 5.21 -21.45
CA GLU A 156 10.68 5.23 -22.12
C GLU A 156 11.14 6.67 -22.41
N GLU A 157 10.26 7.54 -22.91
CA GLU A 157 10.54 8.97 -23.15
C GLU A 157 10.90 9.70 -21.86
N GLN A 158 10.29 9.35 -20.73
CA GLN A 158 10.59 9.92 -19.40
C GLN A 158 11.81 9.27 -18.72
N GLY A 159 12.42 8.25 -19.33
CA GLY A 159 13.61 7.57 -18.81
C GLY A 159 13.35 6.66 -17.61
N TYR A 160 12.15 6.10 -17.48
CA TYR A 160 11.79 5.15 -16.43
C TYR A 160 12.45 3.78 -16.63
N PHE A 161 12.63 3.36 -17.84
CA PHE A 161 13.33 2.14 -18.20
C PHE A 161 14.72 2.50 -18.73
N LYS A 162 15.75 2.07 -18.04
CA LYS A 162 17.15 2.17 -18.47
C LYS A 162 17.62 0.84 -19.01
#